data_c58e9f16450266cea8993f27f915db16
#
_entry.id   c58e9f16450266cea8993f27f915db16
#
_cell.length_a   1.000
_cell.length_b   1.000
_cell.length_c   1.000
_cell.angle_alpha   90.00
_cell.angle_beta   90.00
_cell.angle_gamma   90.00
#
_symmetry.space_group_name_H-M   'P 1'
#
loop_
_entity.id
_entity.type
_entity.pdbx_description
1 polymer ?
#
loop_
_entity_poly.entity_id
_entity_poly.type
_entity_poly.pdbx_seq_one_letter_code
_entity_poly.pdbx_strand_id
1 'polypeptide(L)'
;MNDIKKTLKIASTLEIALGALHLLSLMFLLEKELLNALTPIGKGLLFGVDGLLILLGIIGLLKKQEKSLLAIILGILTVIIQVLQAFALMSSSHNFIVVFLSCILLFVTIQYIGDNIKIYKKK
;
A
#
# COMPACT_ATOMS: atom_id res chain seq x y z
N MET A 1 -8.21 -22.85 -4.98
CA MET A 1 -8.67 -22.05 -3.81
C MET A 1 -7.60 -21.89 -2.75
N ASN A 2 -6.95 -22.97 -2.34
CA ASN A 2 -5.88 -22.90 -1.34
C ASN A 2 -4.70 -22.04 -1.81
N ASP A 3 -4.34 -22.13 -3.08
CA ASP A 3 -3.24 -21.35 -3.63
C ASP A 3 -3.54 -19.84 -3.60
N ILE A 4 -4.80 -19.47 -3.88
CA ILE A 4 -5.23 -18.08 -3.85
C ILE A 4 -5.15 -17.54 -2.42
N LYS A 5 -5.61 -18.32 -1.44
CA LYS A 5 -5.54 -17.92 -0.03
C LYS A 5 -4.10 -17.80 0.45
N LYS A 6 -3.24 -18.70 0.01
CA LYS A 6 -1.81 -18.66 0.34
C LYS A 6 -1.17 -17.40 -0.25
N THR A 7 -1.47 -17.10 -1.52
CA THR A 7 -0.94 -15.91 -2.19
C THR A 7 -1.44 -14.64 -1.50
N LEU A 8 -2.73 -14.62 -1.14
CA LEU A 8 -3.30 -13.49 -0.42
C LEU A 8 -2.62 -13.29 0.93
N LYS A 9 -2.34 -14.36 1.65
CA LYS A 9 -1.66 -14.29 2.94
C LYS A 9 -0.26 -13.71 2.78
N ILE A 10 0.47 -14.13 1.74
CA ILE A 10 1.80 -13.58 1.43
C ILE A 10 1.70 -12.11 1.09
N ALA A 11 0.77 -11.73 0.20
CA ALA A 11 0.58 -10.33 -0.17
C ALA A 11 0.20 -9.47 1.03
N SER A 12 -0.67 -9.98 1.90
CA SER A 12 -1.09 -9.26 3.12
C SER A 12 0.08 -9.04 4.07
N THR A 13 0.91 -10.06 4.26
CA THR A 13 2.11 -9.95 5.11
C THR A 13 3.08 -8.93 4.52
N LEU A 14 3.29 -8.95 3.20
CA LEU A 14 4.15 -7.99 2.53
C LEU A 14 3.59 -6.56 2.64
N GLU A 15 2.27 -6.40 2.55
CA GLU A 15 1.65 -5.09 2.74
C GLU A 15 1.99 -4.49 4.11
N ILE A 16 1.91 -5.31 5.15
CA ILE A 16 2.24 -4.86 6.51
C ILE A 16 3.73 -4.55 6.64
N ALA A 17 4.57 -5.51 6.24
CA ALA A 17 6.02 -5.38 6.42
C ALA A 17 6.60 -4.24 5.57
N LEU A 18 6.26 -4.20 4.28
CA LEU A 18 6.78 -3.19 3.37
C LEU A 18 6.14 -1.83 3.62
N GLY A 19 4.87 -1.81 4.03
CA GLY A 19 4.22 -0.56 4.41
C GLY A 19 4.90 0.10 5.59
N ALA A 20 5.21 -0.69 6.63
CA ALA A 20 5.95 -0.18 7.79
C ALA A 20 7.35 0.28 7.39
N LEU A 21 8.04 -0.50 6.55
CA LEU A 21 9.39 -0.15 6.08
C LEU A 21 9.35 1.14 5.25
N HIS A 22 8.36 1.28 4.37
CA HIS A 22 8.19 2.49 3.56
C HIS A 22 7.92 3.71 4.44
N LEU A 23 7.07 3.55 5.45
CA LEU A 23 6.77 4.62 6.40
C LEU A 23 8.05 5.10 7.10
N LEU A 24 8.86 4.14 7.59
CA LEU A 24 10.14 4.48 8.21
C LEU A 24 11.07 5.17 7.22
N SER A 25 11.09 4.72 5.97
CA SER A 25 11.90 5.34 4.93
C SER A 25 11.49 6.79 4.68
N LEU A 26 10.18 7.05 4.64
CA LEU A 26 9.68 8.42 4.48
C LEU A 26 10.09 9.29 5.65
N MET A 27 10.06 8.76 6.88
CA MET A 27 10.39 9.52 8.07
C MET A 27 11.88 9.85 8.18
N PHE A 28 12.76 8.93 7.75
CA PHE A 28 14.20 9.07 7.95
C PHE A 28 14.98 9.43 6.71
N LEU A 29 14.51 9.05 5.52
CA LEU A 29 15.25 9.24 4.28
C LEU A 29 14.72 10.39 3.43
N LEU A 30 13.48 10.82 3.64
CA LEU A 30 12.90 11.90 2.87
C LEU A 30 13.50 13.24 3.32
N GLU A 31 13.76 14.11 2.36
CA GLU A 31 14.39 15.41 2.61
C GLU A 31 13.49 16.30 3.47
N LYS A 32 14.08 16.94 4.49
CA LYS A 32 13.33 17.82 5.37
C LYS A 32 12.71 19.01 4.62
N GLU A 33 13.41 19.51 3.61
CA GLU A 33 12.91 20.60 2.79
C GLU A 33 11.62 20.23 2.08
N LEU A 34 11.58 18.99 1.54
CA LEU A 34 10.39 18.48 0.88
C LEU A 34 9.24 18.32 1.88
N LEU A 35 9.54 17.77 3.06
CA LEU A 35 8.53 17.60 4.10
C LEU A 35 7.95 18.94 4.57
N ASN A 36 8.81 19.95 4.73
CA ASN A 36 8.37 21.27 5.16
C ASN A 36 7.57 22.00 4.09
N ALA A 37 7.80 21.69 2.82
CA ALA A 37 7.07 22.29 1.71
C ALA A 37 5.67 21.71 1.53
N LEU A 38 5.38 20.54 2.10
CA LEU A 38 4.08 19.89 1.96
C LEU A 38 3.02 20.57 2.83
N THR A 39 1.81 20.68 2.26
CA THR A 39 0.64 21.13 3.02
C THR A 39 0.25 20.06 4.04
N PRO A 40 -0.56 20.37 5.07
CA PRO A 40 -1.06 19.33 5.98
C PRO A 40 -1.80 18.20 5.27
N ILE A 41 -2.55 18.52 4.22
CA ILE A 41 -3.25 17.50 3.41
C ILE A 41 -2.23 16.64 2.67
N GLY A 42 -1.20 17.25 2.09
CA GLY A 42 -0.14 16.53 1.39
C GLY A 42 0.62 15.59 2.30
N LYS A 43 0.94 16.03 3.52
CA LYS A 43 1.59 15.18 4.53
C LYS A 43 0.68 14.01 4.91
N GLY A 44 -0.60 14.28 5.11
CA GLY A 44 -1.58 13.25 5.43
C GLY A 44 -1.68 12.19 4.36
N LEU A 45 -1.70 12.59 3.08
CA LEU A 45 -1.71 11.64 1.97
C LEU A 45 -0.41 10.85 1.88
N LEU A 46 0.72 11.51 2.08
CA LEU A 46 2.03 10.88 1.99
C LEU A 46 2.21 9.78 3.04
N PHE A 47 1.89 10.08 4.29
CA PHE A 47 2.06 9.14 5.40
C PHE A 47 0.84 8.24 5.59
N GLY A 48 -0.36 8.74 5.29
CA GLY A 48 -1.60 8.00 5.49
C GLY A 48 -1.73 6.79 4.59
N VAL A 49 -1.15 6.83 3.38
CA VAL A 49 -1.22 5.69 2.47
C VAL A 49 -0.53 4.46 3.06
N ASP A 50 0.56 4.64 3.80
CA ASP A 50 1.26 3.52 4.44
C ASP A 50 0.41 2.92 5.57
N GLY A 51 -0.33 3.75 6.28
CA GLY A 51 -1.30 3.26 7.26
C GLY A 51 -2.41 2.44 6.61
N LEU A 52 -2.90 2.89 5.44
CA LEU A 52 -3.88 2.13 4.67
C LEU A 52 -3.33 0.79 4.20
N LEU A 53 -2.06 0.75 3.78
CA LEU A 53 -1.42 -0.50 3.36
C LEU A 53 -1.35 -1.49 4.50
N ILE A 54 -0.97 -1.04 5.69
CA ILE A 54 -0.93 -1.89 6.87
C ILE A 54 -2.33 -2.40 7.21
N LEU A 55 -3.33 -1.53 7.14
CA LEU A 55 -4.72 -1.91 7.38
C LEU A 55 -5.19 -2.98 6.38
N LEU A 56 -4.89 -2.81 5.10
CA LEU A 56 -5.23 -3.80 4.07
C LEU A 56 -4.59 -5.15 4.38
N GLY A 57 -3.34 -5.15 4.82
CA GLY A 57 -2.65 -6.37 5.19
C GLY A 57 -3.34 -7.08 6.36
N ILE A 58 -3.75 -6.32 7.36
CA ILE A 58 -4.47 -6.87 8.51
C ILE A 58 -5.80 -7.49 8.06
N ILE A 59 -6.56 -6.78 7.22
CA ILE A 59 -7.83 -7.28 6.69
C ILE A 59 -7.63 -8.60 5.94
N GLY A 60 -6.58 -8.67 5.11
CA GLY A 60 -6.27 -9.88 4.35
C GLY A 60 -5.93 -11.06 5.23
N LEU A 61 -5.22 -10.82 6.34
CA LEU A 61 -4.85 -11.88 7.26
C LEU A 61 -6.03 -12.42 8.08
N LEU A 62 -7.09 -11.63 8.22
CA LEU A 62 -8.29 -12.08 8.92
C LEU A 62 -9.06 -13.17 8.17
N LYS A 63 -8.82 -13.33 6.87
CA LYS A 63 -9.34 -14.44 6.05
C LYS A 63 -10.87 -14.56 6.01
N LYS A 64 -11.59 -13.50 6.27
CA LYS A 64 -13.06 -13.52 6.24
C LYS A 64 -13.54 -13.12 4.85
N GLN A 65 -14.22 -14.03 4.16
CA GLN A 65 -14.71 -13.82 2.80
C GLN A 65 -15.67 -12.62 2.70
N GLU A 66 -16.43 -12.38 3.76
CA GLU A 66 -17.36 -11.24 3.78
C GLU A 66 -16.64 -9.91 3.64
N LYS A 67 -15.36 -9.85 4.02
CA LYS A 67 -14.57 -8.64 3.95
C LYS A 67 -13.83 -8.46 2.63
N SER A 68 -13.94 -9.41 1.71
CA SER A 68 -13.25 -9.33 0.42
C SER A 68 -13.69 -8.10 -0.39
N LEU A 69 -14.99 -7.79 -0.38
CA LEU A 69 -15.48 -6.61 -1.09
C LEU A 69 -14.91 -5.32 -0.50
N LEU A 70 -14.87 -5.21 0.83
CA LEU A 70 -14.28 -4.07 1.49
C LEU A 70 -12.79 -3.94 1.15
N ALA A 71 -12.07 -5.06 1.16
CA ALA A 71 -10.66 -5.07 0.81
C ALA A 71 -10.43 -4.62 -0.63
N ILE A 72 -11.29 -5.04 -1.57
CA ILE A 72 -11.22 -4.63 -2.97
C ILE A 72 -11.41 -3.13 -3.10
N ILE A 73 -12.45 -2.58 -2.48
CA ILE A 73 -12.76 -1.16 -2.56
C ILE A 73 -11.62 -0.32 -1.95
N LEU A 74 -11.19 -0.68 -0.75
CA LEU A 74 -10.09 0.02 -0.08
C LEU A 74 -8.78 -0.13 -0.86
N GLY A 75 -8.55 -1.31 -1.44
CA GLY A 75 -7.37 -1.56 -2.24
C GLY A 75 -7.31 -0.68 -3.48
N ILE A 76 -8.42 -0.57 -4.21
CA ILE A 76 -8.50 0.29 -5.39
C ILE A 76 -8.23 1.75 -5.02
N LEU A 77 -8.86 2.22 -3.94
CA LEU A 77 -8.64 3.58 -3.46
C LEU A 77 -7.17 3.79 -3.09
N THR A 78 -6.58 2.83 -2.40
CA THR A 78 -5.17 2.88 -2.00
C THR A 78 -4.25 2.92 -3.22
N VAL A 79 -4.53 2.14 -4.26
CA VAL A 79 -3.73 2.15 -5.49
C VAL A 79 -3.76 3.53 -6.15
N ILE A 80 -4.92 4.17 -6.20
CA ILE A 80 -5.02 5.51 -6.78
C ILE A 80 -4.12 6.48 -6.02
N ILE A 81 -4.17 6.45 -4.69
CA ILE A 81 -3.33 7.32 -3.85
C ILE A 81 -1.85 6.96 -4.00
N GLN A 82 -1.52 5.66 -4.09
CA GLN A 82 -0.14 5.21 -4.29
C GLN A 82 0.45 5.70 -5.61
N VAL A 83 -0.33 5.67 -6.69
CA VAL A 83 0.13 6.17 -7.98
C VAL A 83 0.44 7.66 -7.88
N LEU A 84 -0.43 8.44 -7.26
CA LEU A 84 -0.20 9.86 -7.05
C LEU A 84 1.03 10.11 -6.18
N GLN A 85 1.20 9.33 -5.10
CA GLN A 85 2.36 9.42 -4.24
C GLN A 85 3.66 9.11 -5.00
N ALA A 86 3.64 8.05 -5.81
CA ALA A 86 4.83 7.65 -6.58
C ALA A 86 5.25 8.74 -7.56
N PHE A 87 4.29 9.33 -8.27
CA PHE A 87 4.60 10.44 -9.18
C PHE A 87 5.18 11.64 -8.43
N ALA A 88 4.58 11.97 -7.28
CA ALA A 88 5.08 13.10 -6.48
C ALA A 88 6.50 12.84 -5.99
N LEU A 89 6.80 11.63 -5.54
CA LEU A 89 8.14 11.27 -5.08
C LEU A 89 9.15 11.24 -6.21
N MET A 90 8.76 10.72 -7.38
CA MET A 90 9.65 10.67 -8.54
C MET A 90 10.04 12.06 -9.04
N SER A 91 9.13 13.02 -8.97
CA SER A 91 9.39 14.37 -9.45
C SER A 91 10.02 15.27 -8.40
N SER A 92 9.92 14.94 -7.10
CA SER A 92 10.34 15.82 -6.00
C SER A 92 11.50 15.28 -5.18
N SER A 93 11.64 13.97 -5.07
CA SER A 93 12.67 13.36 -4.23
C SER A 93 13.80 12.78 -5.05
N HIS A 94 15.02 12.93 -4.56
CA HIS A 94 16.21 12.32 -5.14
C HIS A 94 16.57 10.97 -4.48
N ASN A 95 15.74 10.52 -3.55
CA ASN A 95 16.01 9.28 -2.84
C ASN A 95 15.36 8.08 -3.54
N PHE A 96 16.16 7.31 -4.27
CA PHE A 96 15.71 6.17 -5.05
C PHE A 96 15.14 5.04 -4.19
N ILE A 97 15.60 4.91 -2.94
CA ILE A 97 15.11 3.86 -2.05
C ILE A 97 13.62 4.05 -1.77
N VAL A 98 13.21 5.28 -1.47
CA VAL A 98 11.81 5.60 -1.21
C VAL A 98 10.94 5.34 -2.44
N VAL A 99 11.40 5.79 -3.61
CA VAL A 99 10.67 5.58 -4.86
C VAL A 99 10.57 4.10 -5.20
N PHE A 100 11.67 3.36 -5.04
CA PHE A 100 11.71 1.93 -5.33
C PHE A 100 10.72 1.16 -4.45
N LEU A 101 10.70 1.46 -3.16
CA LEU A 101 9.75 0.83 -2.23
C LEU A 101 8.30 1.15 -2.61
N SER A 102 8.02 2.38 -3.05
CA SER A 102 6.69 2.74 -3.52
C SER A 102 6.25 1.89 -4.70
N CYS A 103 7.15 1.64 -5.65
CA CYS A 103 6.85 0.80 -6.81
C CYS A 103 6.59 -0.64 -6.41
N ILE A 104 7.40 -1.20 -5.50
CA ILE A 104 7.21 -2.57 -5.02
C ILE A 104 5.86 -2.69 -4.32
N LEU A 105 5.52 -1.73 -3.46
CA LEU A 105 4.24 -1.73 -2.75
C LEU A 105 3.06 -1.67 -3.71
N LEU A 106 3.19 -0.91 -4.80
CA LEU A 106 2.14 -0.84 -5.81
C LEU A 106 1.88 -2.22 -6.42
N PHE A 107 2.92 -2.97 -6.77
CA PHE A 107 2.78 -4.33 -7.28
C PHE A 107 2.12 -5.25 -6.25
N VAL A 108 2.56 -5.18 -5.00
CA VAL A 108 1.99 -6.01 -3.93
C VAL A 108 0.51 -5.70 -3.75
N THR A 109 0.12 -4.44 -3.79
CA THR A 109 -1.28 -4.02 -3.65
C THR A 109 -2.13 -4.53 -4.82
N ILE A 110 -1.60 -4.49 -6.05
CA ILE A 110 -2.30 -5.02 -7.23
C ILE A 110 -2.53 -6.51 -7.06
N GLN A 111 -1.52 -7.26 -6.61
CA GLN A 111 -1.64 -8.69 -6.35
C GLN A 111 -2.70 -8.97 -5.28
N TYR A 112 -2.68 -8.17 -4.21
CA TYR A 112 -3.65 -8.26 -3.12
C TYR A 112 -5.08 -8.08 -3.64
N ILE A 113 -5.32 -7.05 -4.45
CA ILE A 113 -6.63 -6.78 -5.04
C ILE A 113 -7.07 -7.95 -5.93
N GLY A 114 -6.16 -8.44 -6.77
CA GLY A 114 -6.46 -9.55 -7.67
C GLY A 114 -6.89 -10.80 -6.93
N ASP A 115 -6.18 -11.13 -5.85
CA ASP A 115 -6.51 -12.29 -5.02
C ASP A 115 -7.88 -12.13 -4.35
N ASN A 116 -8.17 -10.95 -3.85
CA ASN A 116 -9.48 -10.67 -3.23
C ASN A 116 -10.62 -10.76 -4.24
N ILE A 117 -10.40 -10.29 -5.47
CA ILE A 117 -11.40 -10.42 -6.55
C ILE A 117 -11.69 -11.89 -6.84
N LYS A 118 -10.64 -12.71 -6.93
CA LYS A 118 -10.81 -14.15 -7.18
C LYS A 118 -11.61 -14.82 -6.05
N ILE A 119 -11.34 -14.48 -4.82
CA ILE A 119 -12.07 -15.03 -3.68
C ILE A 119 -13.53 -14.57 -3.72
N TYR A 120 -13.77 -13.30 -3.99
CA TYR A 120 -15.11 -12.74 -4.06
C TYR A 120 -15.95 -13.42 -5.14
N LYS A 121 -15.37 -13.66 -6.31
CA LYS A 121 -16.08 -14.29 -7.42
C LYS A 121 -16.48 -15.74 -7.13
N LYS A 122 -15.81 -16.40 -6.21
CA LYS A 122 -16.09 -17.80 -5.87
C LYS A 122 -17.17 -17.95 -4.81
N LYS A 123 -17.71 -16.89 -4.30
CA LYS A 123 -18.85 -16.97 -3.37
C LYS A 123 -20.16 -17.43 -4.07
#